data_a358c6c20eb3588072eb3dba639e9da5
#
_entry.id   a358c6c20eb3588072eb3dba639e9da5
#
_cell.length_a   1.000
_cell.length_b   1.000
_cell.length_c   1.000
_cell.angle_alpha   90.00
_cell.angle_beta   90.00
_cell.angle_gamma   90.00
#
_symmetry.space_group_name_H-M   'P 1'
#
loop_
_entity.id
_entity.type
_entity.pdbx_description
1 polymer ?
#
loop_
_entity_poly.entity_id
_entity_poly.type
_entity_poly.pdbx_seq_one_letter_code
_entity_poly.pdbx_strand_id
1 'polypeptide(L)'
;ILSISYIVYQNLSSESYGSEFVKQIRIADAENTLENISDNSVVNIGKNICLSSPEWSNVDISENLIRIELLNNQIEVREDNRIIPILRFQSVYELCPENIPYLEKIFTLNE
;
A
#
# COMPACT_ATOMS: atom_id res chain seq x y z
N ILE A 1 -4.08 -17.53 31.63
CA ILE A 1 -3.02 -18.07 30.77
C ILE A 1 -3.44 -17.98 29.30
N LEU A 2 -4.63 -18.45 29.00
CA LEU A 2 -5.12 -18.41 27.63
C LEU A 2 -5.26 -16.98 27.12
N SER A 3 -5.69 -16.04 27.98
CA SER A 3 -5.84 -14.66 27.56
C SER A 3 -4.48 -14.03 27.25
N ILE A 4 -3.44 -14.38 28.00
CA ILE A 4 -2.11 -13.87 27.77
C ILE A 4 -1.59 -14.37 26.41
N SER A 5 -1.78 -15.64 26.12
CA SER A 5 -1.36 -16.23 24.85
C SER A 5 -2.10 -15.57 23.70
N TYR A 6 -3.39 -15.28 23.87
CA TYR A 6 -4.20 -14.64 22.85
C TYR A 6 -3.70 -13.24 22.54
N ILE A 7 -3.35 -12.47 23.57
CA ILE A 7 -2.83 -11.11 23.39
C ILE A 7 -1.51 -11.13 22.62
N VAL A 8 -0.61 -12.04 22.98
CA VAL A 8 0.68 -12.18 22.28
C VAL A 8 0.45 -12.54 20.82
N TYR A 9 -0.47 -13.44 20.55
CA TYR A 9 -0.78 -13.85 19.20
C TYR A 9 -1.28 -12.66 18.36
N GLN A 10 -2.16 -11.86 18.93
CA GLN A 10 -2.67 -10.69 18.23
C GLN A 10 -1.57 -9.69 17.88
N ASN A 11 -0.67 -9.45 18.82
CA ASN A 11 0.43 -8.52 18.59
C ASN A 11 1.36 -9.02 17.49
N LEU A 12 1.70 -10.29 17.51
CA LEU A 12 2.54 -10.89 16.49
C LEU A 12 1.86 -10.84 15.13
N SER A 13 0.56 -11.09 15.10
CA SER A 13 -0.20 -11.07 13.87
C SER A 13 -0.21 -9.68 13.25
N SER A 14 -0.40 -8.65 14.06
CA SER A 14 -0.38 -7.26 13.60
C SER A 14 0.98 -6.87 13.05
N GLU A 15 2.04 -7.25 13.75
CA GLU A 15 3.40 -6.94 13.32
C GLU A 15 3.74 -7.65 12.01
N SER A 16 3.36 -8.93 11.90
CA SER A 16 3.58 -9.70 10.68
C SER A 16 2.90 -9.07 9.50
N TYR A 17 1.68 -8.59 9.72
CA TYR A 17 0.86 -7.97 8.68
C TYR A 17 1.57 -6.75 8.09
N GLY A 18 1.98 -5.82 8.94
CA GLY A 18 2.66 -4.62 8.48
C GLY A 18 4.07 -4.90 7.95
N SER A 19 4.79 -5.81 8.61
CA SER A 19 6.16 -6.16 8.23
C SER A 19 6.24 -6.74 6.84
N GLU A 20 5.31 -7.60 6.47
CA GLU A 20 5.34 -8.23 5.15
C GLU A 20 5.12 -7.20 4.06
N PHE A 21 4.18 -6.29 4.26
CA PHE A 21 3.96 -5.20 3.31
C PHE A 21 5.23 -4.39 3.11
N VAL A 22 5.84 -3.93 4.21
CA VAL A 22 7.05 -3.12 4.13
C VAL A 22 8.16 -3.88 3.41
N LYS A 23 8.35 -5.14 3.75
CA LYS A 23 9.37 -5.98 3.15
C LYS A 23 9.20 -6.04 1.63
N GLN A 24 7.98 -6.30 1.17
CA GLN A 24 7.72 -6.40 -0.25
C GLN A 24 7.94 -5.07 -0.96
N ILE A 25 7.52 -3.97 -0.33
CA ILE A 25 7.73 -2.65 -0.91
C ILE A 25 9.23 -2.36 -1.02
N ARG A 26 10.00 -2.62 0.04
CA ARG A 26 11.44 -2.35 0.03
C ARG A 26 12.16 -3.14 -1.05
N ILE A 27 11.79 -4.41 -1.23
CA ILE A 27 12.39 -5.26 -2.25
C ILE A 27 12.06 -4.75 -3.65
N ALA A 28 10.82 -4.33 -3.87
CA ALA A 28 10.36 -3.91 -5.19
C ALA A 28 10.79 -2.49 -5.55
N ASP A 29 11.17 -1.68 -4.56
CA ASP A 29 11.54 -0.27 -4.75
C ASP A 29 12.96 -0.15 -5.28
N ALA A 30 13.13 -0.46 -6.56
CA ALA A 30 14.45 -0.52 -7.18
C ALA A 30 15.17 0.82 -7.19
N GLU A 31 14.44 1.92 -7.20
CA GLU A 31 15.01 3.26 -7.24
C GLU A 31 15.20 3.86 -5.85
N ASN A 32 14.91 3.08 -4.82
CA ASN A 32 15.04 3.51 -3.41
C ASN A 32 14.24 4.79 -3.12
N THR A 33 13.08 4.89 -3.74
CA THR A 33 12.21 6.06 -3.59
C THR A 33 11.79 6.28 -2.14
N LEU A 34 11.59 5.20 -1.40
CA LEU A 34 11.11 5.24 -0.02
C LEU A 34 12.20 4.95 1.01
N GLU A 35 13.47 4.97 0.62
CA GLU A 35 14.54 4.54 1.53
C GLU A 35 14.65 5.38 2.80
N ASN A 36 14.30 6.66 2.72
CA ASN A 36 14.41 7.57 3.88
C ASN A 36 13.13 7.67 4.70
N ILE A 37 12.13 6.87 4.36
CA ILE A 37 10.84 6.87 5.04
C ILE A 37 10.82 5.72 6.03
N SER A 38 10.35 5.98 7.26
CA SER A 38 10.27 4.93 8.27
C SER A 38 9.28 3.86 7.87
N ASP A 39 9.47 2.66 8.44
CA ASP A 39 8.55 1.56 8.16
C ASP A 39 7.12 1.90 8.54
N ASN A 40 6.92 2.59 9.66
CA ASN A 40 5.57 3.01 10.07
C ASN A 40 4.95 3.95 9.04
N SER A 41 5.75 4.87 8.49
CA SER A 41 5.26 5.78 7.46
C SER A 41 4.91 5.03 6.18
N VAL A 42 5.70 4.02 5.81
CA VAL A 42 5.40 3.20 4.64
C VAL A 42 4.05 2.49 4.82
N VAL A 43 3.81 1.92 6.01
CA VAL A 43 2.53 1.26 6.28
C VAL A 43 1.37 2.25 6.21
N ASN A 44 1.56 3.45 6.76
CA ASN A 44 0.52 4.48 6.71
C ASN A 44 0.19 4.91 5.29
N ILE A 45 1.24 5.05 4.46
CA ILE A 45 1.03 5.34 3.04
C ILE A 45 0.17 4.26 2.40
N GLY A 46 0.50 2.99 2.66
CA GLY A 46 -0.27 1.87 2.13
C GLY A 46 -1.71 1.88 2.59
N LYS A 47 -1.93 2.16 3.87
CA LYS A 47 -3.29 2.22 4.41
C LYS A 47 -4.10 3.34 3.76
N ASN A 48 -3.49 4.49 3.55
CA ASN A 48 -4.19 5.61 2.92
C ASN A 48 -4.50 5.32 1.46
N ILE A 49 -3.60 4.61 0.77
CA ILE A 49 -3.87 4.16 -0.59
C ILE A 49 -5.07 3.21 -0.59
N CYS A 50 -5.12 2.28 0.35
CA CYS A 50 -6.27 1.38 0.51
C CYS A 50 -7.57 2.15 0.69
N LEU A 51 -7.54 3.17 1.54
CA LEU A 51 -8.74 3.98 1.81
C LEU A 51 -9.22 4.71 0.57
N SER A 52 -8.31 5.01 -0.36
CA SER A 52 -8.68 5.70 -1.60
C SER A 52 -9.22 4.74 -2.67
N SER A 53 -8.99 3.44 -2.51
CA SER A 53 -9.30 2.48 -3.58
C SER A 53 -10.77 2.46 -4.01
N PRO A 54 -11.77 2.65 -3.14
CA PRO A 54 -13.15 2.72 -3.61
C PRO A 54 -13.41 3.88 -4.58
N GLU A 55 -12.55 4.90 -4.57
CA GLU A 55 -12.71 6.07 -5.44
C GLU A 55 -12.01 5.90 -6.78
N TRP A 56 -11.30 4.80 -6.99
CA TRP A 56 -10.60 4.57 -8.24
C TRP A 56 -11.61 4.25 -9.36
N SER A 57 -11.78 5.18 -10.28
CA SER A 57 -12.67 4.99 -11.42
C SER A 57 -11.91 4.49 -12.65
N ASN A 58 -10.60 4.73 -12.71
CA ASN A 58 -9.74 4.21 -13.75
C ASN A 58 -8.29 4.23 -13.25
N VAL A 59 -7.37 3.75 -14.10
CA VAL A 59 -5.95 3.67 -13.73
C VAL A 59 -5.37 5.05 -13.45
N ASP A 60 -5.71 6.05 -14.27
CA ASP A 60 -5.18 7.40 -14.11
C ASP A 60 -5.59 8.02 -12.77
N ILE A 61 -6.83 7.81 -12.35
CA ILE A 61 -7.30 8.34 -11.06
C ILE A 61 -6.54 7.66 -9.92
N SER A 62 -6.35 6.35 -9.98
CA SER A 62 -5.59 5.64 -8.95
C SER A 62 -4.16 6.17 -8.86
N GLU A 63 -3.53 6.40 -10.02
CA GLU A 63 -2.18 6.92 -10.06
C GLU A 63 -2.09 8.29 -9.42
N ASN A 64 -3.02 9.18 -9.74
CA ASN A 64 -3.04 10.52 -9.17
C ASN A 64 -3.21 10.49 -7.65
N LEU A 65 -4.11 9.66 -7.15
CA LEU A 65 -4.34 9.56 -5.71
C LEU A 65 -3.12 9.02 -4.99
N ILE A 66 -2.42 8.05 -5.60
CA ILE A 66 -1.19 7.52 -5.01
C ILE A 66 -0.10 8.58 -4.99
N ARG A 67 0.04 9.34 -6.08
CA ARG A 67 1.02 10.43 -6.12
C ARG A 67 0.74 11.50 -5.07
N ILE A 68 -0.54 11.83 -4.88
CA ILE A 68 -0.93 12.79 -3.85
C ILE A 68 -0.55 12.27 -2.46
N GLU A 69 -0.78 10.99 -2.22
CA GLU A 69 -0.39 10.39 -0.94
C GLU A 69 1.12 10.50 -0.72
N LEU A 70 1.91 10.24 -1.75
CA LEU A 70 3.36 10.37 -1.66
C LEU A 70 3.76 11.82 -1.41
N LEU A 71 3.14 12.77 -2.10
CA LEU A 71 3.41 14.19 -1.88
C LEU A 71 3.10 14.63 -0.45
N ASN A 72 2.06 14.08 0.15
CA ASN A 72 1.72 14.38 1.55
C ASN A 72 2.84 13.94 2.50
N ASN A 73 3.71 13.05 2.04
CA ASN A 73 4.87 12.59 2.80
C ASN A 73 6.17 13.18 2.25
N GLN A 74 6.08 14.27 1.50
CA GLN A 74 7.21 14.99 0.90
C GLN A 74 8.01 14.13 -0.10
N ILE A 75 7.31 13.22 -0.77
CA ILE A 75 7.91 12.36 -1.79
C ILE A 75 7.32 12.77 -3.14
N GLU A 76 8.13 13.38 -3.98
CA GLU A 76 7.72 13.76 -5.32
C GLU A 76 8.22 12.73 -6.31
N VAL A 77 7.33 12.14 -7.10
CA VAL A 77 7.70 11.13 -8.09
C VAL A 77 7.10 11.47 -9.44
N ARG A 78 7.75 11.00 -10.49
CA ARG A 78 7.23 11.13 -11.84
C ARG A 78 6.07 10.15 -12.03
N GLU A 79 5.20 10.46 -12.98
CA GLU A 79 4.02 9.63 -13.23
C GLU A 79 4.38 8.22 -13.73
N ASP A 80 5.59 8.06 -14.30
CA ASP A 80 6.05 6.76 -14.78
C ASP A 80 6.89 5.99 -13.77
N ASN A 81 7.03 6.52 -12.54
CA ASN A 81 7.80 5.85 -11.51
C ASN A 81 7.13 4.53 -11.13
N ARG A 82 7.94 3.46 -11.11
CA ARG A 82 7.45 2.12 -10.82
C ARG A 82 6.85 1.97 -9.43
N ILE A 83 7.22 2.85 -8.51
CA ILE A 83 6.67 2.77 -7.14
C ILE A 83 5.16 2.93 -7.13
N ILE A 84 4.60 3.62 -8.12
CA ILE A 84 3.14 3.84 -8.19
C ILE A 84 2.38 2.53 -8.38
N PRO A 85 2.65 1.74 -9.43
CA PRO A 85 1.95 0.45 -9.56
C PRO A 85 2.31 -0.53 -8.44
N ILE A 86 3.54 -0.47 -7.94
CA ILE A 86 3.94 -1.33 -6.82
C ILE A 86 3.06 -1.03 -5.60
N LEU A 87 2.92 0.24 -5.25
CA LEU A 87 2.07 0.63 -4.13
C LEU A 87 0.61 0.30 -4.39
N ARG A 88 0.15 0.49 -5.62
CA ARG A 88 -1.24 0.17 -5.99
C ARG A 88 -1.58 -1.29 -5.68
N PHE A 89 -0.76 -2.21 -6.15
CA PHE A 89 -1.02 -3.63 -5.99
C PHE A 89 -0.71 -4.12 -4.58
N GLN A 90 0.47 -3.76 -4.06
CA GLN A 90 0.89 -4.27 -2.76
C GLN A 90 0.00 -3.75 -1.63
N SER A 91 -0.40 -2.48 -1.69
CA SER A 91 -1.26 -1.93 -0.64
C SER A 91 -2.57 -2.70 -0.56
N VAL A 92 -3.21 -2.91 -1.71
CA VAL A 92 -4.51 -3.59 -1.72
C VAL A 92 -4.36 -5.06 -1.35
N TYR A 93 -3.41 -5.78 -1.96
CA TYR A 93 -3.27 -7.21 -1.70
C TYR A 93 -2.83 -7.52 -0.28
N GLU A 94 -1.94 -6.69 0.29
CA GLU A 94 -1.39 -6.98 1.61
C GLU A 94 -2.17 -6.32 2.75
N LEU A 95 -2.69 -5.12 2.54
CA LEU A 95 -3.29 -4.35 3.64
C LEU A 95 -4.82 -4.33 3.62
N CYS A 96 -5.43 -4.48 2.44
CA CYS A 96 -6.89 -4.45 2.36
C CYS A 96 -7.40 -5.37 1.24
N PRO A 97 -7.18 -6.68 1.38
CA PRO A 97 -7.60 -7.62 0.34
C PRO A 97 -9.09 -7.57 0.05
N GLU A 98 -9.89 -7.11 0.99
CA GLU A 98 -11.33 -6.93 0.77
C GLU A 98 -11.60 -5.89 -0.32
N ASN A 99 -10.62 -5.04 -0.64
CA ASN A 99 -10.76 -4.01 -1.67
C ASN A 99 -10.22 -4.43 -3.04
N ILE A 100 -9.80 -5.68 -3.18
CA ILE A 100 -9.33 -6.22 -4.46
C ILE A 100 -10.32 -5.95 -5.60
N PRO A 101 -11.66 -6.08 -5.41
CA PRO A 101 -12.59 -5.78 -6.50
C PRO A 101 -12.46 -4.36 -7.06
N TYR A 102 -12.13 -3.37 -6.24
CA TYR A 102 -11.92 -2.00 -6.73
C TYR A 102 -10.67 -1.93 -7.61
N LEU A 103 -9.63 -2.65 -7.22
CA LEU A 103 -8.40 -2.72 -8.01
C LEU A 103 -8.64 -3.40 -9.35
N GLU A 104 -9.31 -4.55 -9.34
CA GLU A 104 -9.56 -5.30 -10.56
C GLU A 104 -10.43 -4.53 -11.53
N LYS A 105 -11.40 -3.80 -11.00
CA LYS A 105 -12.34 -3.03 -11.81
C LYS A 105 -11.64 -2.06 -12.77
N ILE A 106 -10.59 -1.39 -12.31
CA ILE A 106 -9.95 -0.37 -13.14
C ILE A 106 -9.18 -0.98 -14.32
N PHE A 107 -8.83 -2.25 -14.23
CA PHE A 107 -8.14 -2.93 -15.33
C PHE A 107 -9.09 -3.64 -16.27
N THR A 108 -10.32 -3.93 -15.85
CA THR A 108 -11.31 -4.59 -16.71
C THR A 108 -12.15 -3.60 -17.51
N LEU A 109 -12.17 -2.34 -17.07
CA LEU A 109 -12.98 -1.31 -17.75
C LEU A 109 -12.56 -1.04 -19.19
N ASN A 110 -11.34 -1.43 -19.54
CA ASN A 110 -10.80 -1.17 -20.88
C ASN A 110 -11.10 -2.30 -21.86
N GLU A 111 -11.76 -3.33 -21.38
CA GLU A 111 -12.17 -4.43 -22.23
C GLU A 111 -13.54 -4.16 -22.83
#